data_aa540544b2e4c5fcabe38ef4ad769c35
#
_entry.id   aa540544b2e4c5fcabe38ef4ad769c35
#
_cell.length_a   1.000
_cell.length_b   1.000
_cell.length_c   1.000
_cell.angle_alpha   90.00
_cell.angle_beta   90.00
_cell.angle_gamma   90.00
#
_symmetry.space_group_name_H-M   'P 1'
#
loop_
_entity.id
_entity.type
_entity.pdbx_description
1 polymer ?
#
loop_
_entity_poly.entity_id
_entity_poly.type
_entity_poly.pdbx_seq_one_letter_code
_entity_poly.pdbx_strand_id
1 'polypeptide(L)'
;MTNIENEFWEGMNGMFPDIIKAITSLSSKSYVSITNLKTGVTWWSQRARDYFHLDDNYIIRGKEKGSKMIHPDDIDIFKQGFKDRVSGKKLDEPWEYRILDGSTYNRFTARAKMLYDSYGKPFIIVIRYNNSGIADEIDSVTGLYTEAVLVKNIEDYVTNRRQSALMKIGLDQFSHINVMYGAAFSDKILNCVAQSLIHVLNDAGFVYRLSGAKFVITFDNISRDEIHNIYNKITDTLSNTIEVEGKRIPLKTSAGAIFIEPYMKETNAIRSRLTYALNHSRDEHHGELVIFNDEACENNENQFELISIIHQCATKNFEGFRLFYQPIADTKDDKICGMEALIRWQLEPYGLVSPGVFMEWIEEDPCIFDLGNWILRTALTDIKKMRDKIPGFFVNVNVAAAQLERKEFRSSV
;
A
#
# COMPACT_ATOMS: atom_id res chain seq x y z
N MET A 1 -34.38 -19.70 15.92
CA MET A 1 -33.35 -19.11 16.79
C MET A 1 -33.13 -20.02 17.98
N THR A 2 -31.90 -20.35 18.32
CA THR A 2 -31.57 -21.17 19.47
C THR A 2 -31.82 -20.38 20.76
N ASN A 3 -32.09 -21.06 21.89
CA ASN A 3 -32.29 -20.39 23.18
C ASN A 3 -31.13 -19.46 23.57
N ILE A 4 -29.88 -19.82 23.18
CA ILE A 4 -28.66 -19.04 23.42
C ILE A 4 -28.67 -17.72 22.63
N GLU A 5 -29.15 -17.73 21.39
CA GLU A 5 -29.21 -16.52 20.55
C GLU A 5 -30.17 -15.50 21.13
N ASN A 6 -31.37 -15.92 21.52
CA ASN A 6 -32.37 -15.05 22.13
C ASN A 6 -31.85 -14.45 23.45
N GLU A 7 -31.23 -15.27 24.32
CA GLU A 7 -30.70 -14.82 25.59
C GLU A 7 -29.49 -13.87 25.41
N PHE A 8 -28.66 -14.07 24.36
CA PHE A 8 -27.51 -13.21 24.06
C PHE A 8 -27.94 -11.79 23.70
N TRP A 9 -28.96 -11.65 22.86
CA TRP A 9 -29.46 -10.37 22.37
C TRP A 9 -30.57 -9.75 23.24
N GLU A 10 -31.01 -10.46 24.30
CA GLU A 10 -31.99 -9.94 25.22
C GLU A 10 -31.51 -8.61 25.85
N GLY A 11 -32.37 -7.57 25.73
CA GLY A 11 -32.06 -6.22 26.22
C GLY A 11 -31.40 -5.26 25.21
N MET A 12 -31.00 -5.77 24.03
CA MET A 12 -30.63 -4.92 22.91
C MET A 12 -31.86 -4.59 22.06
N ASN A 13 -32.02 -3.35 21.59
CA ASN A 13 -33.10 -2.98 20.70
C ASN A 13 -33.19 -3.97 19.51
N GLY A 14 -34.38 -4.43 19.15
CA GLY A 14 -34.59 -5.50 18.17
C GLY A 14 -33.90 -5.34 16.81
N MET A 15 -33.58 -4.12 16.38
CA MET A 15 -32.82 -3.85 15.16
C MET A 15 -31.29 -3.99 15.33
N PHE A 16 -30.74 -3.97 16.56
CA PHE A 16 -29.30 -3.97 16.79
C PHE A 16 -28.61 -5.24 16.27
N PRO A 17 -29.12 -6.46 16.51
CA PRO A 17 -28.53 -7.68 15.96
C PRO A 17 -28.51 -7.67 14.42
N ASP A 18 -29.55 -7.18 13.78
CA ASP A 18 -29.65 -7.14 12.32
C ASP A 18 -28.71 -6.10 11.71
N ILE A 19 -28.57 -4.94 12.34
CA ILE A 19 -27.60 -3.91 11.95
C ILE A 19 -26.16 -4.46 12.07
N ILE A 20 -25.82 -5.13 13.17
CA ILE A 20 -24.50 -5.73 13.35
C ILE A 20 -24.23 -6.81 12.31
N LYS A 21 -25.21 -7.69 12.07
CA LYS A 21 -25.10 -8.74 11.04
C LYS A 21 -24.91 -8.12 9.64
N ALA A 22 -25.68 -7.07 9.31
CA ALA A 22 -25.57 -6.37 8.04
C ALA A 22 -24.20 -5.68 7.88
N ILE A 23 -23.75 -4.89 8.85
CA ILE A 23 -22.45 -4.21 8.81
C ILE A 23 -21.30 -5.22 8.69
N THR A 24 -21.35 -6.33 9.44
CA THR A 24 -20.30 -7.34 9.38
C THR A 24 -20.33 -8.17 8.11
N SER A 25 -21.46 -8.30 7.44
CA SER A 25 -21.56 -8.95 6.12
C SER A 25 -21.02 -8.09 4.99
N LEU A 26 -21.13 -6.76 5.11
CA LEU A 26 -20.59 -5.81 4.14
C LEU A 26 -19.07 -5.62 4.29
N SER A 27 -18.51 -5.91 5.47
CA SER A 27 -17.07 -5.81 5.70
C SER A 27 -16.34 -7.07 5.24
N SER A 28 -15.65 -6.98 4.11
CA SER A 28 -14.83 -8.09 3.57
C SER A 28 -13.51 -8.32 4.30
N LYS A 29 -13.15 -7.50 5.30
CA LYS A 29 -11.79 -7.46 5.88
C LYS A 29 -11.72 -7.56 7.40
N SER A 30 -12.84 -7.44 8.12
CA SER A 30 -12.86 -7.44 9.57
C SER A 30 -13.44 -8.75 10.12
N TYR A 31 -12.86 -9.19 11.23
CA TYR A 31 -13.30 -10.35 12.02
C TYR A 31 -13.88 -9.82 13.32
N VAL A 32 -15.20 -9.85 13.46
CA VAL A 32 -15.90 -9.22 14.56
C VAL A 32 -16.32 -10.26 15.57
N SER A 33 -16.11 -9.97 16.86
CA SER A 33 -16.69 -10.71 17.97
C SER A 33 -17.32 -9.77 18.99
N ILE A 34 -18.42 -10.19 19.59
CA ILE A 34 -19.10 -9.48 20.68
C ILE A 34 -19.21 -10.44 21.85
N THR A 35 -18.68 -10.03 23.00
CA THR A 35 -18.71 -10.85 24.21
C THR A 35 -19.60 -10.20 25.25
N ASN A 36 -20.59 -10.94 25.75
CA ASN A 36 -21.33 -10.61 26.95
C ASN A 36 -20.44 -10.88 28.16
N LEU A 37 -20.03 -9.85 28.85
CA LEU A 37 -19.06 -9.99 29.95
C LEU A 37 -19.67 -10.63 31.21
N LYS A 38 -20.99 -10.68 31.33
CA LYS A 38 -21.70 -11.29 32.45
C LYS A 38 -21.82 -12.80 32.25
N THR A 39 -22.23 -13.24 31.06
CA THR A 39 -22.43 -14.68 30.76
C THR A 39 -21.19 -15.36 30.21
N GLY A 40 -20.22 -14.61 29.67
CA GLY A 40 -19.07 -15.13 28.98
C GLY A 40 -19.36 -15.68 27.58
N VAL A 41 -20.59 -15.54 27.09
CA VAL A 41 -20.95 -15.94 25.72
C VAL A 41 -20.37 -14.92 24.74
N THR A 42 -19.73 -15.42 23.68
CA THR A 42 -19.17 -14.59 22.59
C THR A 42 -19.90 -14.95 21.29
N TRP A 43 -20.47 -13.95 20.65
CA TRP A 43 -20.92 -14.05 19.26
C TRP A 43 -19.79 -13.68 18.31
N TRP A 44 -19.69 -14.43 17.21
CA TRP A 44 -18.72 -14.22 16.15
C TRP A 44 -19.42 -13.96 14.82
N SER A 45 -18.94 -12.99 14.05
CA SER A 45 -19.42 -12.78 12.69
C SER A 45 -19.19 -14.01 11.82
N GLN A 46 -20.00 -14.20 10.78
CA GLN A 46 -19.88 -15.33 9.86
C GLN A 46 -18.45 -15.46 9.32
N ARG A 47 -17.86 -14.34 8.88
CA ARG A 47 -16.48 -14.31 8.38
C ARG A 47 -15.45 -14.75 9.44
N ALA A 48 -15.62 -14.29 10.68
CA ALA A 48 -14.72 -14.70 11.76
C ALA A 48 -14.87 -16.20 12.07
N ARG A 49 -16.09 -16.72 12.04
CA ARG A 49 -16.35 -18.14 12.20
C ARG A 49 -15.65 -18.98 11.12
N ASP A 50 -15.82 -18.58 9.85
CA ASP A 50 -15.25 -19.32 8.73
C ASP A 50 -13.71 -19.28 8.75
N TYR A 51 -13.13 -18.13 9.02
CA TYR A 51 -11.67 -17.96 9.08
C TYR A 51 -11.03 -18.71 10.26
N PHE A 52 -11.64 -18.63 11.44
CA PHE A 52 -11.12 -19.27 12.66
C PHE A 52 -11.63 -20.70 12.85
N HIS A 53 -12.32 -21.28 11.86
CA HIS A 53 -12.89 -22.63 11.88
C HIS A 53 -13.68 -22.92 13.17
N LEU A 54 -14.60 -21.99 13.52
CA LEU A 54 -15.45 -22.11 14.69
C LEU A 54 -16.72 -22.89 14.37
N ASP A 55 -17.12 -23.79 15.26
CA ASP A 55 -18.27 -24.67 15.06
C ASP A 55 -19.60 -23.92 15.07
N ASP A 56 -19.70 -22.81 15.81
CA ASP A 56 -20.90 -22.03 15.98
C ASP A 56 -20.59 -20.50 16.04
N ASN A 57 -21.59 -19.68 15.74
CA ASN A 57 -21.51 -18.23 15.91
C ASN A 57 -21.55 -17.82 17.40
N TYR A 58 -22.10 -18.66 18.28
CA TYR A 58 -22.21 -18.43 19.72
C TYR A 58 -21.34 -19.42 20.48
N ILE A 59 -20.32 -18.94 21.17
CA ILE A 59 -19.36 -19.78 21.92
C ILE A 59 -19.40 -19.38 23.39
N ILE A 60 -19.77 -20.33 24.25
CA ILE A 60 -19.67 -20.19 25.70
C ILE A 60 -18.19 -20.26 26.09
N ARG A 61 -17.74 -19.35 26.98
CA ARG A 61 -16.31 -19.18 27.32
C ARG A 61 -15.42 -18.91 26.11
N GLY A 62 -15.90 -18.11 25.16
CA GLY A 62 -15.18 -17.74 23.94
C GLY A 62 -13.77 -17.17 24.21
N LYS A 63 -13.55 -16.59 25.40
CA LYS A 63 -12.23 -16.13 25.86
C LYS A 63 -11.22 -17.27 26.02
N GLU A 64 -11.63 -18.43 26.53
CA GLU A 64 -10.74 -19.60 26.73
C GLU A 64 -10.44 -20.28 25.37
N LYS A 65 -11.45 -20.39 24.50
CA LYS A 65 -11.26 -20.96 23.16
C LYS A 65 -10.44 -20.02 22.28
N GLY A 66 -10.68 -18.71 22.35
CA GLY A 66 -9.91 -17.69 21.65
C GLY A 66 -8.43 -17.63 22.09
N SER A 67 -8.15 -17.82 23.37
CA SER A 67 -6.75 -17.82 23.86
C SER A 67 -5.92 -19.00 23.36
N LYS A 68 -6.54 -20.13 23.00
CA LYS A 68 -5.84 -21.29 22.42
C LYS A 68 -5.38 -21.05 20.99
N MET A 69 -5.93 -20.08 20.32
CA MET A 69 -5.55 -19.69 18.96
C MET A 69 -4.44 -18.63 18.95
N ILE A 70 -4.16 -18.00 20.11
CA ILE A 70 -3.13 -16.97 20.23
C ILE A 70 -1.74 -17.65 20.32
N HIS A 71 -0.75 -17.05 19.66
CA HIS A 71 0.65 -17.51 19.78
C HIS A 71 1.07 -17.54 21.25
N PRO A 72 1.78 -18.58 21.70
CA PRO A 72 2.17 -18.73 23.11
C PRO A 72 2.84 -17.48 23.70
N ASP A 73 3.76 -16.85 22.99
CA ASP A 73 4.47 -15.63 23.44
C ASP A 73 3.55 -14.40 23.56
N ASP A 74 2.40 -14.40 22.87
CA ASP A 74 1.49 -13.24 22.81
C ASP A 74 0.29 -13.39 23.77
N ILE A 75 0.18 -14.53 24.48
CA ILE A 75 -0.94 -14.82 25.39
C ILE A 75 -1.06 -13.75 26.47
N ASP A 76 0.03 -13.33 27.07
CA ASP A 76 0.02 -12.34 28.14
C ASP A 76 -0.31 -10.94 27.60
N ILE A 77 0.20 -10.59 26.41
CA ILE A 77 -0.15 -9.36 25.69
C ILE A 77 -1.66 -9.34 25.42
N PHE A 78 -2.21 -10.44 24.92
CA PHE A 78 -3.64 -10.57 24.64
C PHE A 78 -4.49 -10.43 25.91
N LYS A 79 -4.15 -11.16 26.99
CA LYS A 79 -4.88 -11.11 28.26
C LYS A 79 -4.85 -9.74 28.91
N GLN A 80 -3.67 -9.11 28.93
CA GLN A 80 -3.51 -7.77 29.48
C GLN A 80 -4.26 -6.74 28.64
N GLY A 81 -4.12 -6.79 27.31
CA GLY A 81 -4.85 -5.92 26.40
C GLY A 81 -6.36 -6.03 26.52
N PHE A 82 -6.90 -7.24 26.69
CA PHE A 82 -8.32 -7.45 26.93
C PHE A 82 -8.76 -6.88 28.29
N LYS A 83 -7.97 -7.13 29.36
CA LYS A 83 -8.26 -6.63 30.70
C LYS A 83 -8.26 -5.08 30.77
N ASP A 84 -7.30 -4.45 30.10
CA ASP A 84 -7.20 -2.98 30.06
C ASP A 84 -8.44 -2.35 29.41
N ARG A 85 -8.97 -2.99 28.37
CA ARG A 85 -10.15 -2.50 27.65
C ARG A 85 -11.45 -2.73 28.42
N VAL A 86 -11.58 -3.89 29.07
CA VAL A 86 -12.72 -4.18 29.94
C VAL A 86 -12.74 -3.21 31.15
N SER A 87 -11.57 -2.82 31.64
CA SER A 87 -11.46 -1.84 32.74
C SER A 87 -11.56 -0.37 32.31
N GLY A 88 -11.73 -0.11 31.01
CA GLY A 88 -11.85 1.25 30.46
C GLY A 88 -10.54 2.03 30.30
N LYS A 89 -9.38 1.41 30.57
CA LYS A 89 -8.09 2.10 30.58
C LYS A 89 -7.51 2.40 29.18
N LYS A 90 -7.82 1.61 28.16
CA LYS A 90 -7.24 1.69 26.80
C LYS A 90 -8.26 1.36 25.71
N LEU A 91 -9.42 2.01 25.75
CA LEU A 91 -10.57 1.66 24.88
C LEU A 91 -10.29 1.89 23.39
N ASP A 92 -9.59 2.94 23.03
CA ASP A 92 -9.41 3.35 21.65
C ASP A 92 -8.01 2.96 21.06
N GLU A 93 -7.10 2.49 21.90
CA GLU A 93 -5.78 2.05 21.46
C GLU A 93 -5.87 0.67 20.79
N PRO A 94 -5.30 0.47 19.60
CA PRO A 94 -5.17 -0.86 19.00
C PRO A 94 -4.17 -1.69 19.81
N TRP A 95 -4.32 -3.03 19.75
CA TRP A 95 -3.27 -3.95 20.23
C TRP A 95 -3.06 -5.07 19.22
N GLU A 96 -1.83 -5.55 19.14
CA GLU A 96 -1.40 -6.56 18.17
C GLU A 96 -1.04 -7.85 18.85
N TYR A 97 -1.38 -8.95 18.21
CA TYR A 97 -1.02 -10.31 18.62
C TYR A 97 -1.17 -11.28 17.44
N ARG A 98 -0.48 -12.41 17.52
CA ARG A 98 -0.52 -13.45 16.48
C ARG A 98 -1.63 -14.47 16.77
N ILE A 99 -2.40 -14.81 15.73
CA ILE A 99 -3.46 -15.84 15.79
C ILE A 99 -3.13 -16.94 14.80
N LEU A 100 -3.37 -18.19 15.21
CA LEU A 100 -3.16 -19.39 14.41
C LEU A 100 -4.19 -19.45 13.26
N ASP A 101 -3.70 -19.66 12.04
CA ASP A 101 -4.47 -19.90 10.83
C ASP A 101 -3.96 -21.20 10.19
N GLY A 102 -4.70 -22.27 10.36
CA GLY A 102 -4.25 -23.60 9.95
C GLY A 102 -2.95 -24.01 10.63
N SER A 103 -1.83 -23.84 9.94
CA SER A 103 -0.48 -24.20 10.45
C SER A 103 0.43 -22.99 10.68
N THR A 104 -0.01 -21.79 10.40
CA THR A 104 0.79 -20.55 10.47
C THR A 104 0.19 -19.56 11.45
N TYR A 105 1.05 -18.72 12.05
CA TYR A 105 0.60 -17.61 12.90
C TYR A 105 0.62 -16.31 12.12
N ASN A 106 -0.57 -15.72 11.94
CA ASN A 106 -0.74 -14.42 11.32
C ASN A 106 -0.87 -13.32 12.39
N ARG A 107 -0.29 -12.13 12.10
CA ARG A 107 -0.40 -10.97 12.98
C ARG A 107 -1.72 -10.25 12.76
N PHE A 108 -2.41 -9.96 13.85
CA PHE A 108 -3.68 -9.23 13.85
C PHE A 108 -3.55 -7.95 14.66
N THR A 109 -4.14 -6.87 14.14
CA THR A 109 -4.46 -5.67 14.91
C THR A 109 -5.90 -5.76 15.39
N ALA A 110 -6.14 -5.57 16.67
CA ALA A 110 -7.48 -5.58 17.26
C ALA A 110 -7.82 -4.21 17.86
N ARG A 111 -9.08 -3.81 17.73
CA ARG A 111 -9.69 -2.67 18.43
C ARG A 111 -10.92 -3.15 19.17
N ALA A 112 -11.21 -2.55 20.32
CA ALA A 112 -12.37 -2.92 21.11
C ALA A 112 -13.11 -1.71 21.64
N LYS A 113 -14.43 -1.86 21.80
CA LYS A 113 -15.29 -0.86 22.44
C LYS A 113 -16.25 -1.53 23.41
N MET A 114 -16.47 -0.89 24.56
CA MET A 114 -17.50 -1.30 25.49
C MET A 114 -18.86 -0.82 25.02
N LEU A 115 -19.85 -1.71 25.14
CA LEU A 115 -21.25 -1.45 24.85
C LEU A 115 -22.07 -1.84 26.08
N TYR A 116 -23.21 -1.22 26.26
CA TYR A 116 -24.15 -1.55 27.33
C TYR A 116 -25.52 -1.72 26.73
N ASP A 117 -26.25 -2.77 27.16
CA ASP A 117 -27.64 -2.93 26.79
C ASP A 117 -28.56 -1.95 27.55
N SER A 118 -29.87 -2.00 27.27
CA SER A 118 -30.85 -1.15 27.94
C SER A 118 -30.99 -1.40 29.45
N TYR A 119 -30.45 -2.52 29.94
CA TYR A 119 -30.43 -2.88 31.37
C TYR A 119 -29.07 -2.64 32.02
N GLY A 120 -28.13 -2.00 31.30
CA GLY A 120 -26.77 -1.72 31.78
C GLY A 120 -25.83 -2.95 31.82
N LYS A 121 -26.19 -4.07 31.14
CA LYS A 121 -25.29 -5.24 31.04
C LYS A 121 -24.10 -4.88 30.11
N PRO A 122 -22.86 -5.15 30.52
CA PRO A 122 -21.68 -4.82 29.72
C PRO A 122 -21.39 -5.87 28.64
N PHE A 123 -21.12 -5.38 27.44
CA PHE A 123 -20.60 -6.13 26.30
C PHE A 123 -19.31 -5.50 25.81
N ILE A 124 -18.42 -6.30 25.25
CA ILE A 124 -17.24 -5.81 24.52
C ILE A 124 -17.30 -6.29 23.07
N ILE A 125 -17.30 -5.33 22.15
CA ILE A 125 -17.10 -5.60 20.72
C ILE A 125 -15.61 -5.54 20.42
N VAL A 126 -15.11 -6.54 19.72
CA VAL A 126 -13.72 -6.59 19.25
C VAL A 126 -13.71 -6.81 17.74
N ILE A 127 -13.11 -5.87 17.05
CA ILE A 127 -12.88 -5.94 15.61
C ILE A 127 -11.40 -6.25 15.40
N ARG A 128 -11.11 -7.32 14.66
CA ARG A 128 -9.75 -7.76 14.33
C ARG A 128 -9.51 -7.61 12.84
N TYR A 129 -8.32 -7.18 12.52
CA TYR A 129 -7.82 -7.08 11.15
C TYR A 129 -6.57 -7.93 11.03
N ASN A 130 -6.53 -8.80 10.01
CA ASN A 130 -5.34 -9.59 9.72
C ASN A 130 -4.29 -8.68 9.07
N ASN A 131 -3.14 -8.49 9.72
CA ASN A 131 -2.07 -7.62 9.23
C ASN A 131 -1.33 -8.24 8.02
N SER A 132 -1.47 -9.54 7.78
CA SER A 132 -0.87 -10.19 6.60
C SER A 132 -1.53 -9.76 5.27
N GLY A 133 -2.63 -8.99 5.33
CA GLY A 133 -3.33 -8.48 4.14
C GLY A 133 -3.82 -7.03 4.24
N ILE A 134 -3.82 -6.41 5.42
CA ILE A 134 -4.41 -5.08 5.63
C ILE A 134 -3.34 -4.00 5.76
N ALA A 135 -2.16 -4.30 6.31
CA ALA A 135 -1.02 -3.38 6.23
C ALA A 135 -0.63 -3.09 4.78
N ASP A 136 -0.94 -4.04 3.85
CA ASP A 136 -0.70 -3.89 2.42
C ASP A 136 -1.85 -3.19 1.68
N GLU A 137 -3.02 -3.00 2.29
CA GLU A 137 -4.21 -2.44 1.61
C GLU A 137 -4.56 -1.02 2.02
N ILE A 138 -4.18 -0.60 3.25
CA ILE A 138 -4.44 0.74 3.78
C ILE A 138 -3.12 1.40 4.19
N ASP A 139 -2.86 2.56 3.63
CA ASP A 139 -1.73 3.40 4.00
C ASP A 139 -1.90 3.97 5.42
N SER A 140 -0.93 3.73 6.28
CA SER A 140 -1.02 4.09 7.71
C SER A 140 -0.97 5.59 7.98
N VAL A 141 -0.44 6.39 7.04
CA VAL A 141 -0.31 7.84 7.15
C VAL A 141 -1.59 8.52 6.72
N THR A 142 -2.15 8.12 5.60
CA THR A 142 -3.28 8.80 4.95
C THR A 142 -4.63 8.12 5.16
N GLY A 143 -4.63 6.84 5.52
CA GLY A 143 -5.85 6.02 5.62
C GLY A 143 -6.44 5.64 4.26
N LEU A 144 -5.79 5.97 3.15
CA LEU A 144 -6.21 5.62 1.80
C LEU A 144 -5.86 4.16 1.46
N TYR A 145 -6.47 3.63 0.41
CA TYR A 145 -6.05 2.37 -0.18
C TYR A 145 -4.63 2.48 -0.76
N THR A 146 -3.88 1.39 -0.65
CA THR A 146 -2.50 1.30 -1.17
C THR A 146 -2.47 0.94 -2.66
N GLU A 147 -1.28 0.97 -3.23
CA GLU A 147 -1.00 0.51 -4.59
C GLU A 147 -1.41 -0.96 -4.82
N ALA A 148 -1.31 -1.82 -3.81
CA ALA A 148 -1.71 -3.23 -3.93
C ALA A 148 -3.21 -3.38 -4.23
N VAL A 149 -4.05 -2.52 -3.64
CA VAL A 149 -5.49 -2.49 -3.94
C VAL A 149 -5.76 -1.88 -5.32
N LEU A 150 -5.03 -0.83 -5.69
CA LEU A 150 -5.13 -0.22 -7.02
C LEU A 150 -4.87 -1.25 -8.12
N VAL A 151 -3.82 -2.05 -8.00
CA VAL A 151 -3.49 -3.10 -8.99
C VAL A 151 -4.65 -4.08 -9.17
N LYS A 152 -5.23 -4.58 -8.07
CA LYS A 152 -6.40 -5.47 -8.13
C LYS A 152 -7.61 -4.81 -8.82
N ASN A 153 -7.82 -3.52 -8.59
CA ASN A 153 -8.92 -2.81 -9.21
C ASN A 153 -8.68 -2.57 -10.71
N ILE A 154 -7.45 -2.29 -11.13
CA ILE A 154 -7.11 -2.18 -12.55
C ILE A 154 -7.32 -3.54 -13.24
N GLU A 155 -6.92 -4.66 -12.61
CA GLU A 155 -7.17 -6.01 -13.11
C GLU A 155 -8.68 -6.30 -13.28
N ASP A 156 -9.50 -5.84 -12.33
CA ASP A 156 -10.97 -5.95 -12.41
C ASP A 156 -11.54 -5.10 -13.57
N TYR A 157 -11.09 -3.86 -13.75
CA TYR A 157 -11.50 -3.01 -14.87
C TYR A 157 -11.17 -3.64 -16.22
N VAL A 158 -9.95 -4.16 -16.36
CA VAL A 158 -9.50 -4.83 -17.59
C VAL A 158 -10.30 -6.12 -17.86
N THR A 159 -10.48 -6.94 -16.83
CA THR A 159 -11.17 -8.24 -16.94
C THR A 159 -12.63 -8.07 -17.30
N ASN A 160 -13.31 -7.11 -16.64
CA ASN A 160 -14.73 -6.86 -16.81
C ASN A 160 -15.03 -5.82 -17.91
N ARG A 161 -14.02 -5.32 -18.60
CA ARG A 161 -14.13 -4.31 -19.67
C ARG A 161 -14.97 -3.10 -19.26
N ARG A 162 -14.76 -2.62 -18.03
CA ARG A 162 -15.46 -1.44 -17.52
C ARG A 162 -14.85 -0.19 -18.12
N GLN A 163 -15.69 0.72 -18.57
CA GLN A 163 -15.25 2.05 -18.99
C GLN A 163 -14.81 2.84 -17.76
N SER A 164 -13.52 3.05 -17.61
CA SER A 164 -12.90 3.68 -16.44
C SER A 164 -11.71 4.51 -16.84
N ALA A 165 -11.35 5.46 -15.99
CA ALA A 165 -10.15 6.27 -16.14
C ALA A 165 -9.33 6.28 -14.85
N LEU A 166 -8.03 6.48 -15.00
CA LEU A 166 -7.08 6.64 -13.92
C LEU A 166 -6.42 8.00 -14.04
N MET A 167 -6.24 8.70 -12.90
CA MET A 167 -5.45 9.92 -12.82
C MET A 167 -4.39 9.77 -11.73
N LYS A 168 -3.14 9.88 -12.08
CA LYS A 168 -2.00 9.86 -11.16
C LYS A 168 -1.55 11.27 -10.88
N ILE A 169 -1.48 11.65 -9.62
CA ILE A 169 -1.08 12.98 -9.14
C ILE A 169 0.20 12.86 -8.36
N GLY A 170 1.18 13.70 -8.66
CA GLY A 170 2.40 13.87 -7.89
C GLY A 170 2.47 15.25 -7.25
N LEU A 171 2.91 15.32 -5.99
CA LEU A 171 3.24 16.60 -5.36
C LEU A 171 4.65 17.00 -5.78
N ASP A 172 4.79 18.14 -6.44
CA ASP A 172 6.06 18.58 -6.95
C ASP A 172 6.98 19.08 -5.84
N GLN A 173 8.26 18.70 -5.93
CA GLN A 173 9.30 19.09 -4.97
C GLN A 173 9.01 18.73 -3.51
N PHE A 174 8.16 17.72 -3.24
CA PHE A 174 7.79 17.32 -1.90
C PHE A 174 8.99 16.84 -1.05
N SER A 175 10.04 16.33 -1.71
CA SER A 175 11.31 15.98 -1.05
C SER A 175 11.95 17.17 -0.32
N HIS A 176 11.82 18.39 -0.86
CA HIS A 176 12.32 19.61 -0.19
C HIS A 176 11.56 19.88 1.11
N ILE A 177 10.25 19.67 1.13
CA ILE A 177 9.42 19.80 2.33
C ILE A 177 9.89 18.79 3.39
N ASN A 178 10.16 17.55 2.98
CA ASN A 178 10.63 16.51 3.87
C ASN A 178 12.01 16.84 4.48
N VAL A 179 12.92 17.41 3.68
CA VAL A 179 14.24 17.88 4.16
C VAL A 179 14.11 19.07 5.11
N MET A 180 13.22 20.03 4.82
CA MET A 180 13.05 21.25 5.63
C MET A 180 12.32 21.02 6.94
N TYR A 181 11.29 20.19 6.96
CA TYR A 181 10.37 20.05 8.11
C TYR A 181 10.39 18.66 8.76
N GLY A 182 11.05 17.69 8.15
CA GLY A 182 11.15 16.32 8.63
C GLY A 182 9.93 15.44 8.31
N ALA A 183 10.09 14.13 8.50
CA ALA A 183 9.10 13.12 8.11
C ALA A 183 7.73 13.30 8.81
N ALA A 184 7.72 13.55 10.12
CA ALA A 184 6.47 13.67 10.88
C ALA A 184 5.59 14.85 10.42
N PHE A 185 6.19 15.95 9.98
CA PHE A 185 5.46 17.08 9.42
C PHE A 185 4.96 16.78 8.01
N SER A 186 5.80 16.13 7.20
CA SER A 186 5.45 15.67 5.86
C SER A 186 4.29 14.68 5.86
N ASP A 187 4.23 13.76 6.83
CA ASP A 187 3.12 12.84 7.02
C ASP A 187 1.80 13.56 7.29
N LYS A 188 1.84 14.64 8.07
CA LYS A 188 0.64 15.47 8.31
C LYS A 188 0.17 16.16 7.02
N ILE A 189 1.10 16.66 6.19
CA ILE A 189 0.75 17.24 4.89
C ILE A 189 0.10 16.17 4.00
N LEU A 190 0.68 14.98 3.92
CA LEU A 190 0.12 13.88 3.12
C LEU A 190 -1.29 13.50 3.56
N ASN A 191 -1.53 13.49 4.88
CA ASN A 191 -2.88 13.26 5.41
C ASN A 191 -3.84 14.39 5.01
N CYS A 192 -3.45 15.67 5.13
CA CYS A 192 -4.26 16.81 4.69
C CYS A 192 -4.58 16.73 3.18
N VAL A 193 -3.58 16.39 2.36
CA VAL A 193 -3.78 16.17 0.91
C VAL A 193 -4.81 15.06 0.66
N ALA A 194 -4.68 13.92 1.34
CA ALA A 194 -5.62 12.81 1.20
C ALA A 194 -7.06 13.23 1.51
N GLN A 195 -7.27 13.94 2.61
CA GLN A 195 -8.59 14.47 2.99
C GLN A 195 -9.13 15.48 1.96
N SER A 196 -8.25 16.35 1.43
CA SER A 196 -8.62 17.31 0.38
C SER A 196 -9.04 16.62 -0.90
N LEU A 197 -8.31 15.59 -1.33
CA LEU A 197 -8.66 14.78 -2.50
C LEU A 197 -10.03 14.10 -2.34
N ILE A 198 -10.28 13.45 -1.20
CA ILE A 198 -11.57 12.84 -0.90
C ILE A 198 -12.70 13.88 -0.95
N HIS A 199 -12.47 15.05 -0.35
CA HIS A 199 -13.46 16.12 -0.32
C HIS A 199 -13.79 16.68 -1.72
N VAL A 200 -12.77 16.92 -2.56
CA VAL A 200 -12.96 17.42 -3.93
C VAL A 200 -13.70 16.41 -4.80
N LEU A 201 -13.42 15.11 -4.61
CA LEU A 201 -14.05 14.06 -5.41
C LEU A 201 -15.52 13.84 -5.08
N ASN A 202 -15.94 14.02 -3.83
CA ASN A 202 -17.33 13.88 -3.40
C ASN A 202 -18.02 12.64 -4.01
N ASP A 203 -17.42 11.45 -3.82
CA ASP A 203 -17.85 10.14 -4.34
C ASP A 203 -17.71 9.92 -5.87
N ALA A 204 -17.10 10.86 -6.60
CA ALA A 204 -16.85 10.69 -8.04
C ALA A 204 -15.75 9.68 -8.38
N GLY A 205 -15.00 9.19 -7.38
CA GLY A 205 -13.91 8.24 -7.59
C GLY A 205 -13.27 7.75 -6.29
N PHE A 206 -12.33 6.82 -6.41
CA PHE A 206 -11.58 6.27 -5.28
C PHE A 206 -10.13 6.75 -5.31
N VAL A 207 -9.59 7.13 -4.14
CA VAL A 207 -8.23 7.62 -3.99
C VAL A 207 -7.33 6.52 -3.43
N TYR A 208 -6.16 6.38 -4.03
CA TYR A 208 -5.11 5.44 -3.63
C TYR A 208 -3.83 6.20 -3.32
N ARG A 209 -3.10 5.71 -2.33
CA ARG A 209 -1.78 6.22 -1.97
C ARG A 209 -0.71 5.34 -2.60
N LEU A 210 0.25 5.95 -3.31
CA LEU A 210 1.44 5.30 -3.83
C LEU A 210 2.67 5.71 -2.99
N SER A 211 3.81 5.14 -3.31
CA SER A 211 5.09 5.52 -2.70
C SER A 211 5.43 7.01 -2.91
N GLY A 212 6.21 7.56 -2.00
CA GLY A 212 6.60 8.97 -2.04
C GLY A 212 5.42 9.91 -1.83
N ALA A 213 5.26 10.95 -2.64
CA ALA A 213 4.18 11.94 -2.58
C ALA A 213 3.23 11.83 -3.78
N LYS A 214 2.78 10.60 -4.07
CA LYS A 214 1.95 10.28 -5.24
C LYS A 214 0.63 9.65 -4.85
N PHE A 215 -0.41 10.00 -5.59
CA PHE A 215 -1.77 9.49 -5.42
C PHE A 215 -2.31 9.05 -6.78
N VAL A 216 -3.20 8.05 -6.78
CA VAL A 216 -3.99 7.69 -7.96
C VAL A 216 -5.46 7.80 -7.63
N ILE A 217 -6.23 8.29 -8.57
CA ILE A 217 -7.68 8.35 -8.50
C ILE A 217 -8.24 7.48 -9.62
N THR A 218 -9.19 6.61 -9.30
CA THR A 218 -9.94 5.83 -10.28
C THR A 218 -11.32 6.40 -10.46
N PHE A 219 -11.81 6.42 -11.68
CA PHE A 219 -13.13 6.93 -12.04
C PHE A 219 -13.89 5.91 -12.86
N ASP A 220 -15.19 5.79 -12.61
CA ASP A 220 -16.12 5.04 -13.45
C ASP A 220 -16.89 6.01 -14.36
N ASN A 221 -16.96 5.72 -15.66
CA ASN A 221 -17.74 6.49 -16.66
C ASN A 221 -17.51 8.01 -16.63
N ILE A 222 -16.27 8.47 -16.62
CA ILE A 222 -15.91 9.88 -16.63
C ILE A 222 -15.51 10.33 -18.05
N SER A 223 -15.84 11.57 -18.40
CA SER A 223 -15.41 12.22 -19.66
C SER A 223 -14.06 12.93 -19.48
N ARG A 224 -13.43 13.30 -20.63
CA ARG A 224 -12.18 14.07 -20.63
C ARG A 224 -12.34 15.45 -19.99
N ASP A 225 -13.46 16.12 -20.24
CA ASP A 225 -13.73 17.46 -19.68
C ASP A 225 -13.96 17.39 -18.16
N GLU A 226 -14.65 16.37 -17.69
CA GLU A 226 -14.88 16.18 -16.26
C GLU A 226 -13.58 15.90 -15.51
N ILE A 227 -12.67 15.08 -16.05
CA ILE A 227 -11.39 14.79 -15.41
C ILE A 227 -10.50 16.04 -15.34
N HIS A 228 -10.50 16.90 -16.39
CA HIS A 228 -9.83 18.18 -16.36
C HIS A 228 -10.42 19.11 -15.30
N ASN A 229 -11.75 19.21 -15.21
CA ASN A 229 -12.42 20.03 -14.22
C ASN A 229 -12.11 19.57 -12.78
N ILE A 230 -12.06 18.25 -12.54
CA ILE A 230 -11.68 17.69 -11.24
C ILE A 230 -10.24 18.03 -10.91
N TYR A 231 -9.31 17.87 -11.86
CA TYR A 231 -7.91 18.20 -11.66
C TYR A 231 -7.71 19.68 -11.33
N ASN A 232 -8.35 20.59 -12.04
CA ASN A 232 -8.29 22.02 -11.76
C ASN A 232 -8.77 22.33 -10.32
N LYS A 233 -9.88 21.73 -9.87
CA LYS A 233 -10.35 21.87 -8.47
C LYS A 233 -9.34 21.33 -7.46
N ILE A 234 -8.69 20.20 -7.75
CA ILE A 234 -7.64 19.64 -6.92
C ILE A 234 -6.47 20.61 -6.81
N THR A 235 -5.97 21.11 -7.94
CA THR A 235 -4.84 22.06 -8.00
C THR A 235 -5.15 23.33 -7.22
N ASP A 236 -6.33 23.91 -7.41
CA ASP A 236 -6.78 25.10 -6.69
C ASP A 236 -6.87 24.83 -5.18
N THR A 237 -7.40 23.69 -4.78
CA THR A 237 -7.50 23.30 -3.37
C THR A 237 -6.13 23.13 -2.75
N LEU A 238 -5.24 22.35 -3.37
CA LEU A 238 -3.91 22.05 -2.80
C LEU A 238 -2.98 23.26 -2.78
N SER A 239 -3.12 24.20 -3.71
CA SER A 239 -2.33 25.44 -3.72
C SER A 239 -2.76 26.45 -2.66
N ASN A 240 -4.02 26.43 -2.21
CA ASN A 240 -4.59 27.49 -1.39
C ASN A 240 -4.99 27.07 0.03
N THR A 241 -5.30 25.80 0.29
CA THR A 241 -6.01 25.40 1.53
C THR A 241 -5.20 24.50 2.47
N ILE A 242 -4.03 24.02 2.08
CA ILE A 242 -3.25 23.13 2.96
C ILE A 242 -2.62 23.93 4.09
N GLU A 243 -3.08 23.67 5.32
CA GLU A 243 -2.55 24.26 6.53
C GLU A 243 -2.19 23.15 7.53
N VAL A 244 -0.94 23.16 8.01
CA VAL A 244 -0.41 22.22 8.98
C VAL A 244 0.30 22.99 10.09
N GLU A 245 -0.13 22.79 11.34
CA GLU A 245 0.44 23.46 12.53
C GLU A 245 0.48 24.99 12.40
N GLY A 246 -0.58 25.58 11.83
CA GLY A 246 -0.69 27.04 11.63
C GLY A 246 0.15 27.60 10.48
N LYS A 247 0.79 26.72 9.69
CA LYS A 247 1.56 27.12 8.50
C LYS A 247 0.80 26.75 7.23
N ARG A 248 0.63 27.73 6.34
CA ARG A 248 0.11 27.46 4.99
C ARG A 248 1.22 26.93 4.10
N ILE A 249 0.97 25.81 3.48
CA ILE A 249 1.91 25.11 2.59
C ILE A 249 1.28 25.03 1.20
N PRO A 250 1.61 25.96 0.29
CA PRO A 250 1.13 25.87 -1.09
C PRO A 250 1.81 24.69 -1.79
N LEU A 251 1.01 23.73 -2.26
CA LEU A 251 1.50 22.57 -2.97
C LEU A 251 1.26 22.74 -4.46
N LYS A 252 2.30 22.50 -5.25
CA LYS A 252 2.19 22.35 -6.70
C LYS A 252 2.01 20.87 -7.01
N THR A 253 1.24 20.60 -8.05
CA THR A 253 0.94 19.24 -8.50
C THR A 253 1.15 19.12 -10.00
N SER A 254 1.59 17.93 -10.41
CA SER A 254 1.54 17.47 -11.79
C SER A 254 0.63 16.26 -11.87
N ALA A 255 -0.05 16.04 -13.00
CA ALA A 255 -0.91 14.89 -13.16
C ALA A 255 -0.90 14.29 -14.56
N GLY A 256 -0.92 12.96 -14.60
CA GLY A 256 -1.18 12.19 -15.80
C GLY A 256 -2.45 11.38 -15.68
N ALA A 257 -3.20 11.23 -16.77
CA ALA A 257 -4.39 10.40 -16.81
C ALA A 257 -4.38 9.42 -17.98
N ILE A 258 -5.12 8.33 -17.84
CA ILE A 258 -5.34 7.35 -18.89
C ILE A 258 -6.79 6.86 -18.84
N PHE A 259 -7.41 6.71 -20.00
CA PHE A 259 -8.70 6.02 -20.15
C PHE A 259 -8.42 4.57 -20.48
N ILE A 260 -9.05 3.64 -19.75
CA ILE A 260 -8.86 2.20 -19.98
C ILE A 260 -9.72 1.82 -21.20
N GLU A 261 -9.03 1.48 -22.27
CA GLU A 261 -9.64 1.07 -23.53
C GLU A 261 -9.77 -0.46 -23.62
N PRO A 262 -10.77 -1.00 -24.33
CA PRO A 262 -11.03 -2.45 -24.40
C PRO A 262 -9.87 -3.30 -24.93
N TYR A 263 -8.93 -2.70 -25.67
CA TYR A 263 -7.73 -3.40 -26.18
C TYR A 263 -6.61 -3.51 -25.15
N MET A 264 -6.64 -2.70 -24.09
CA MET A 264 -5.66 -2.72 -23.01
C MET A 264 -5.88 -3.97 -22.14
N LYS A 265 -4.93 -4.90 -22.15
CA LYS A 265 -5.05 -6.19 -21.44
C LYS A 265 -4.08 -6.36 -20.28
N GLU A 266 -3.04 -5.53 -20.22
CA GLU A 266 -1.95 -5.68 -19.28
C GLU A 266 -1.96 -4.54 -18.26
N THR A 267 -2.19 -4.87 -16.99
CA THR A 267 -2.21 -3.93 -15.87
C THR A 267 -0.92 -3.13 -15.76
N ASN A 268 0.23 -3.78 -15.96
CA ASN A 268 1.53 -3.09 -15.89
C ASN A 268 1.70 -2.05 -17.01
N ALA A 269 1.27 -2.38 -18.23
CA ALA A 269 1.31 -1.43 -19.35
C ALA A 269 0.44 -0.19 -19.08
N ILE A 270 -0.75 -0.36 -18.50
CA ILE A 270 -1.62 0.76 -18.08
C ILE A 270 -0.91 1.64 -17.05
N ARG A 271 -0.26 1.05 -16.06
CA ARG A 271 0.45 1.76 -14.98
C ARG A 271 1.67 2.51 -15.51
N SER A 272 2.41 1.93 -16.44
CA SER A 272 3.55 2.57 -17.09
C SER A 272 3.11 3.77 -17.94
N ARG A 273 2.06 3.63 -18.73
CA ARG A 273 1.46 4.73 -19.51
C ARG A 273 0.96 5.88 -18.62
N LEU A 274 0.36 5.53 -17.47
CA LEU A 274 -0.08 6.50 -16.47
C LEU A 274 1.11 7.24 -15.84
N THR A 275 2.21 6.53 -15.59
CA THR A 275 3.45 7.12 -15.06
C THR A 275 4.10 8.03 -16.09
N TYR A 276 4.16 7.61 -17.33
CA TYR A 276 4.64 8.42 -18.44
C TYR A 276 3.87 9.75 -18.55
N ALA A 277 2.53 9.70 -18.52
CA ALA A 277 1.71 10.91 -18.60
C ALA A 277 1.98 11.88 -17.43
N LEU A 278 2.20 11.35 -16.20
CA LEU A 278 2.58 12.18 -15.05
C LEU A 278 3.94 12.87 -15.26
N ASN A 279 4.95 12.11 -15.72
CA ASN A 279 6.29 12.67 -15.92
C ASN A 279 6.28 13.73 -17.03
N HIS A 280 5.56 13.48 -18.11
CA HIS A 280 5.39 14.45 -19.19
C HIS A 280 4.67 15.73 -18.72
N SER A 281 3.67 15.62 -17.83
CA SER A 281 3.07 16.78 -17.15
C SER A 281 4.10 17.57 -16.33
N ARG A 282 5.00 16.89 -15.62
CA ARG A 282 5.99 17.53 -14.75
C ARG A 282 7.08 18.25 -15.55
N ASP A 283 7.59 17.60 -16.60
CA ASP A 283 8.79 18.04 -17.29
C ASP A 283 8.48 19.06 -18.40
N GLU A 284 7.40 18.87 -19.16
CA GLU A 284 7.10 19.66 -20.35
C GLU A 284 5.87 20.57 -20.18
N HIS A 285 4.90 20.18 -19.36
CA HIS A 285 3.64 20.89 -19.21
C HIS A 285 3.45 21.61 -17.86
N HIS A 286 4.50 21.71 -17.05
CA HIS A 286 4.55 22.54 -15.84
C HIS A 286 3.36 22.40 -14.89
N GLY A 287 2.86 21.17 -14.72
CA GLY A 287 1.77 20.87 -13.80
C GLY A 287 0.37 20.86 -14.44
N GLU A 288 0.24 20.96 -15.74
CA GLU A 288 -1.03 20.72 -16.44
C GLU A 288 -1.35 19.22 -16.46
N LEU A 289 -2.65 18.87 -16.50
CA LEU A 289 -3.05 17.47 -16.67
C LEU A 289 -2.72 16.98 -18.09
N VAL A 290 -1.90 15.94 -18.18
CA VAL A 290 -1.63 15.24 -19.43
C VAL A 290 -2.47 13.97 -19.50
N ILE A 291 -3.32 13.85 -20.53
CA ILE A 291 -4.06 12.62 -20.79
C ILE A 291 -3.27 11.80 -21.81
N PHE A 292 -2.89 10.58 -21.40
CA PHE A 292 -2.19 9.65 -22.28
C PHE A 292 -3.02 9.37 -23.54
N ASN A 293 -2.40 9.52 -24.68
CA ASN A 293 -2.95 9.16 -25.99
C ASN A 293 -1.86 8.46 -26.78
N ASP A 294 -2.13 7.28 -27.33
CA ASP A 294 -1.18 6.55 -28.17
C ASP A 294 -0.69 7.42 -29.37
N GLU A 295 -1.55 8.28 -29.93
CA GLU A 295 -1.18 9.21 -31.04
C GLU A 295 -0.21 10.31 -30.60
N ALA A 296 -0.26 10.76 -29.33
CA ALA A 296 0.64 11.80 -28.80
C ALA A 296 2.04 11.25 -28.48
N CYS A 297 2.20 9.92 -28.41
CA CYS A 297 3.49 9.27 -28.19
C CYS A 297 4.38 9.18 -29.43
N GLU A 298 3.86 9.45 -30.63
CA GLU A 298 4.66 9.43 -31.86
C GLU A 298 5.85 10.39 -31.86
N ASN A 299 5.81 11.44 -31.03
CA ASN A 299 6.93 12.39 -30.87
C ASN A 299 7.93 12.01 -29.76
N ASN A 300 7.62 11.04 -28.88
CA ASN A 300 8.47 10.54 -27.79
C ASN A 300 8.64 9.03 -27.83
N GLU A 301 8.63 8.44 -29.02
CA GLU A 301 8.75 7.01 -29.28
C GLU A 301 9.90 6.35 -28.49
N ASN A 302 11.03 7.04 -28.36
CA ASN A 302 12.23 6.48 -27.72
C ASN A 302 12.02 6.14 -26.25
N GLN A 303 11.29 6.92 -25.45
CA GLN A 303 11.14 6.70 -24.00
C GLN A 303 10.15 5.58 -23.69
N PHE A 304 9.02 5.57 -24.40
CA PHE A 304 8.01 4.52 -24.26
C PHE A 304 8.51 3.17 -24.77
N GLU A 305 9.25 3.22 -25.89
CA GLU A 305 9.92 2.05 -26.43
C GLU A 305 10.94 1.47 -25.44
N LEU A 306 11.74 2.31 -24.78
CA LEU A 306 12.71 1.88 -23.75
C LEU A 306 12.00 1.16 -22.59
N ILE A 307 10.93 1.71 -22.02
CA ILE A 307 10.16 1.06 -20.94
C ILE A 307 9.56 -0.26 -21.42
N SER A 308 8.99 -0.29 -22.63
CA SER A 308 8.45 -1.51 -23.23
C SER A 308 9.52 -2.59 -23.42
N ILE A 309 10.70 -2.21 -23.90
CA ILE A 309 11.84 -3.15 -24.06
C ILE A 309 12.30 -3.66 -22.70
N ILE A 310 12.34 -2.81 -21.67
CA ILE A 310 12.73 -3.23 -20.31
C ILE A 310 11.73 -4.24 -19.75
N HIS A 311 10.42 -4.03 -19.93
CA HIS A 311 9.40 -5.01 -19.56
C HIS A 311 9.59 -6.34 -20.30
N GLN A 312 9.95 -6.29 -21.58
CA GLN A 312 10.29 -7.52 -22.33
C GLN A 312 11.56 -8.18 -21.78
N CYS A 313 12.59 -7.41 -21.44
CA CYS A 313 13.80 -7.92 -20.80
C CYS A 313 13.50 -8.58 -19.44
N ALA A 314 12.57 -8.01 -18.65
CA ALA A 314 12.16 -8.58 -17.37
C ALA A 314 11.61 -10.00 -17.53
N THR A 315 10.81 -10.27 -18.58
CA THR A 315 10.30 -11.62 -18.88
C THR A 315 11.41 -12.61 -19.30
N LYS A 316 12.57 -12.10 -19.73
CA LYS A 316 13.75 -12.86 -20.14
C LYS A 316 14.89 -12.77 -19.12
N ASN A 317 14.56 -12.65 -17.84
CA ASN A 317 15.53 -12.53 -16.76
C ASN A 317 16.55 -11.39 -16.95
N PHE A 318 16.09 -10.24 -17.47
CA PHE A 318 16.88 -9.04 -17.74
C PHE A 318 18.05 -9.25 -18.70
N GLU A 319 17.81 -10.02 -19.76
CA GLU A 319 18.77 -10.19 -20.86
C GLU A 319 19.21 -8.81 -21.38
N GLY A 320 20.52 -8.62 -21.54
CA GLY A 320 21.14 -7.35 -21.94
C GLY A 320 21.57 -6.47 -20.76
N PHE A 321 21.02 -6.68 -19.56
CA PHE A 321 21.52 -5.96 -18.36
C PHE A 321 22.79 -6.61 -17.82
N ARG A 322 23.71 -5.77 -17.32
CA ARG A 322 24.99 -6.19 -16.73
C ARG A 322 25.31 -5.33 -15.50
N LEU A 323 26.02 -5.91 -14.53
CA LEU A 323 26.63 -5.15 -13.44
C LEU A 323 28.08 -4.87 -13.76
N PHE A 324 28.46 -3.61 -13.66
CA PHE A 324 29.83 -3.14 -13.61
C PHE A 324 30.18 -2.87 -12.15
N TYR A 325 31.43 -3.03 -11.78
CA TYR A 325 31.86 -2.88 -10.42
C TYR A 325 32.96 -1.82 -10.32
N GLN A 326 32.68 -0.79 -9.53
CA GLN A 326 33.65 0.24 -9.20
C GLN A 326 34.34 -0.14 -7.89
N PRO A 327 35.70 -0.27 -7.87
CA PRO A 327 36.42 -0.63 -6.66
C PRO A 327 36.34 0.48 -5.61
N ILE A 328 36.23 0.07 -4.33
CA ILE A 328 36.26 0.93 -3.15
C ILE A 328 37.58 0.60 -2.42
N ALA A 329 38.41 1.62 -2.21
CA ALA A 329 39.67 1.49 -1.48
C ALA A 329 39.55 2.03 -0.05
N ASP A 330 40.23 1.39 0.90
CA ASP A 330 40.37 1.92 2.25
C ASP A 330 41.41 3.04 2.22
N THR A 331 41.06 4.21 2.72
CA THR A 331 41.93 5.40 2.76
C THR A 331 43.11 5.28 3.71
N LYS A 332 43.17 4.22 4.54
CA LYS A 332 44.28 4.00 5.49
C LYS A 332 45.47 3.29 4.86
N ASP A 333 45.23 2.36 3.93
CA ASP A 333 46.25 1.51 3.36
C ASP A 333 46.16 1.36 1.84
N ASP A 334 45.26 2.14 1.20
CA ASP A 334 45.02 2.18 -0.24
C ASP A 334 44.64 0.81 -0.85
N LYS A 335 44.20 -0.16 0.00
CA LYS A 335 43.79 -1.47 -0.50
C LYS A 335 42.33 -1.47 -0.86
N ILE A 336 42.00 -2.22 -1.90
CA ILE A 336 40.62 -2.43 -2.30
C ILE A 336 39.93 -3.30 -1.22
N CYS A 337 38.94 -2.73 -0.55
CA CYS A 337 38.15 -3.37 0.52
C CYS A 337 36.70 -3.75 0.09
N GLY A 338 36.23 -3.20 -1.01
CA GLY A 338 34.87 -3.43 -1.50
C GLY A 338 34.68 -2.98 -2.95
N MET A 339 33.46 -3.02 -3.39
CA MET A 339 33.05 -2.54 -4.71
C MET A 339 31.63 -1.97 -4.69
N GLU A 340 31.31 -1.06 -5.59
CA GLU A 340 29.96 -0.60 -5.87
C GLU A 340 29.44 -1.26 -7.14
N ALA A 341 28.25 -1.87 -7.08
CA ALA A 341 27.58 -2.47 -8.21
C ALA A 341 26.80 -1.40 -8.98
N LEU A 342 27.15 -1.20 -10.23
CA LEU A 342 26.58 -0.20 -11.11
C LEU A 342 25.95 -0.87 -12.32
N ILE A 343 24.63 -0.77 -12.43
CA ILE A 343 23.90 -1.35 -13.56
C ILE A 343 24.27 -0.67 -14.89
N ARG A 344 24.32 -1.45 -15.95
CA ARG A 344 24.48 -1.02 -17.34
C ARG A 344 23.56 -1.84 -18.22
N TRP A 345 23.08 -1.26 -19.29
CA TRP A 345 22.18 -1.93 -20.24
C TRP A 345 22.79 -1.95 -21.63
N GLN A 346 23.04 -3.15 -22.16
CA GLN A 346 23.46 -3.34 -23.55
C GLN A 346 22.21 -3.39 -24.40
N LEU A 347 21.94 -2.32 -25.13
CA LEU A 347 20.74 -2.16 -25.97
C LEU A 347 21.13 -1.89 -27.43
N GLU A 348 20.81 -2.79 -28.32
CA GLU A 348 20.99 -2.55 -29.75
C GLU A 348 19.89 -1.63 -30.30
N PRO A 349 20.20 -0.65 -31.17
CA PRO A 349 21.51 -0.35 -31.72
C PRO A 349 22.33 0.66 -30.88
N TYR A 350 21.85 1.05 -29.70
CA TYR A 350 22.41 2.15 -28.90
C TYR A 350 23.69 1.79 -28.12
N GLY A 351 24.07 0.51 -28.09
CA GLY A 351 25.24 0.04 -27.36
C GLY A 351 25.05 0.01 -25.84
N LEU A 352 26.04 0.41 -25.07
CA LEU A 352 26.01 0.38 -23.63
C LEU A 352 25.35 1.64 -23.05
N VAL A 353 24.12 1.52 -22.56
CA VAL A 353 23.32 2.62 -22.02
C VAL A 353 23.59 2.78 -20.51
N SER A 354 23.80 4.02 -20.06
CA SER A 354 24.04 4.34 -18.65
C SER A 354 22.75 4.41 -17.85
N PRO A 355 22.77 4.21 -16.51
CA PRO A 355 21.59 4.30 -15.67
C PRO A 355 20.84 5.63 -15.78
N GLY A 356 21.54 6.75 -15.92
CA GLY A 356 20.91 8.08 -16.03
C GLY A 356 19.94 8.23 -17.20
N VAL A 357 20.00 7.33 -18.19
CA VAL A 357 19.10 7.38 -19.35
C VAL A 357 17.78 6.65 -19.09
N PHE A 358 17.77 5.61 -18.24
CA PHE A 358 16.60 4.75 -18.09
C PHE A 358 16.10 4.62 -16.65
N MET A 359 16.94 4.87 -15.63
CA MET A 359 16.56 4.67 -14.23
C MET A 359 15.47 5.65 -13.79
N GLU A 360 15.51 6.90 -14.23
CA GLU A 360 14.51 7.91 -13.90
C GLU A 360 13.08 7.44 -14.24
N TRP A 361 12.94 6.72 -15.35
CA TRP A 361 11.66 6.16 -15.80
C TRP A 361 11.29 4.86 -15.07
N ILE A 362 12.28 4.05 -14.72
CA ILE A 362 12.05 2.75 -14.06
C ILE A 362 11.81 2.91 -12.56
N GLU A 363 12.40 3.88 -11.89
CA GLU A 363 12.21 4.10 -10.46
C GLU A 363 10.74 4.25 -10.07
N GLU A 364 9.92 4.77 -10.98
CA GLU A 364 8.48 4.92 -10.83
C GLU A 364 7.66 3.79 -11.46
N ASP A 365 8.30 2.90 -12.20
CA ASP A 365 7.66 1.77 -12.87
C ASP A 365 7.66 0.53 -11.97
N PRO A 366 6.61 -0.31 -12.03
CA PRO A 366 6.58 -1.58 -11.30
C PRO A 366 7.78 -2.49 -11.54
N CYS A 367 8.41 -2.40 -12.72
CA CYS A 367 9.56 -3.21 -13.10
C CYS A 367 10.79 -2.95 -12.20
N ILE A 368 10.84 -1.83 -11.47
CA ILE A 368 11.93 -1.53 -10.52
C ILE A 368 12.13 -2.64 -9.48
N PHE A 369 11.05 -3.31 -9.06
CA PHE A 369 11.12 -4.37 -8.06
C PHE A 369 11.82 -5.60 -8.61
N ASP A 370 11.47 -6.00 -9.83
CA ASP A 370 12.04 -7.17 -10.49
C ASP A 370 13.50 -6.90 -10.88
N LEU A 371 13.77 -5.70 -11.40
CA LEU A 371 15.12 -5.26 -11.72
C LEU A 371 16.01 -5.19 -10.47
N GLY A 372 15.51 -4.62 -9.37
CA GLY A 372 16.24 -4.53 -8.12
C GLY A 372 16.54 -5.90 -7.50
N ASN A 373 15.59 -6.83 -7.55
CA ASN A 373 15.83 -8.21 -7.13
C ASN A 373 16.89 -8.90 -7.99
N TRP A 374 16.88 -8.66 -9.29
CA TRP A 374 17.89 -9.19 -10.21
C TRP A 374 19.27 -8.60 -9.90
N ILE A 375 19.36 -7.27 -9.67
CA ILE A 375 20.62 -6.59 -9.31
C ILE A 375 21.19 -7.18 -8.02
N LEU A 376 20.39 -7.30 -6.97
CA LEU A 376 20.81 -7.85 -5.68
C LEU A 376 21.32 -9.29 -5.81
N ARG A 377 20.54 -10.16 -6.45
CA ARG A 377 20.93 -11.57 -6.66
C ARG A 377 22.23 -11.69 -7.44
N THR A 378 22.40 -10.90 -8.49
CA THR A 378 23.61 -10.88 -9.32
C THR A 378 24.80 -10.38 -8.51
N ALA A 379 24.68 -9.25 -7.83
CA ALA A 379 25.75 -8.69 -6.99
C ALA A 379 26.17 -9.64 -5.87
N LEU A 380 25.21 -10.28 -5.18
CA LEU A 380 25.49 -11.27 -4.12
C LEU A 380 26.17 -12.52 -4.65
N THR A 381 25.81 -12.95 -5.86
CA THR A 381 26.47 -14.09 -6.53
C THR A 381 27.92 -13.77 -6.89
N ASP A 382 28.16 -12.56 -7.38
CA ASP A 382 29.50 -12.16 -7.80
C ASP A 382 30.42 -11.87 -6.61
N ILE A 383 29.92 -11.24 -5.56
CA ILE A 383 30.73 -10.96 -4.35
C ILE A 383 31.17 -12.25 -3.67
N LYS A 384 30.38 -13.32 -3.71
CA LYS A 384 30.77 -14.60 -3.11
C LYS A 384 32.14 -15.08 -3.63
N LYS A 385 32.40 -14.94 -4.94
CA LYS A 385 33.67 -15.32 -5.56
C LYS A 385 34.85 -14.46 -5.07
N MET A 386 34.57 -13.19 -4.69
CA MET A 386 35.60 -12.27 -4.18
C MET A 386 35.89 -12.50 -2.69
N ARG A 387 34.84 -12.79 -1.89
CA ARG A 387 34.99 -13.06 -0.44
C ARG A 387 35.80 -14.30 -0.15
N ASP A 388 35.80 -15.28 -1.04
CA ASP A 388 36.66 -16.48 -0.92
C ASP A 388 38.15 -16.12 -1.01
N LYS A 389 38.49 -15.00 -1.66
CA LYS A 389 39.87 -14.53 -1.83
C LYS A 389 40.25 -13.40 -0.86
N ILE A 390 39.30 -12.55 -0.49
CA ILE A 390 39.52 -11.36 0.35
C ILE A 390 38.46 -11.38 1.47
N PRO A 391 38.83 -11.87 2.68
CA PRO A 391 37.93 -11.87 3.81
C PRO A 391 37.44 -10.44 4.16
N GLY A 392 36.14 -10.29 4.39
CA GLY A 392 35.54 -8.98 4.70
C GLY A 392 35.21 -8.10 3.50
N PHE A 393 35.46 -8.56 2.27
CA PHE A 393 35.11 -7.81 1.06
C PHE A 393 33.60 -7.58 0.98
N PHE A 394 33.17 -6.34 0.64
CA PHE A 394 31.75 -5.97 0.58
C PHE A 394 31.35 -5.41 -0.78
N VAL A 395 30.02 -5.39 -1.04
CA VAL A 395 29.46 -4.73 -2.21
C VAL A 395 28.38 -3.74 -1.77
N ASN A 396 28.45 -2.54 -2.32
CA ASN A 396 27.38 -1.55 -2.22
C ASN A 396 26.45 -1.72 -3.42
N VAL A 397 25.15 -1.73 -3.14
CA VAL A 397 24.11 -1.80 -4.17
C VAL A 397 23.14 -0.65 -3.92
N ASN A 398 22.89 0.13 -4.97
CA ASN A 398 21.90 1.20 -4.93
C ASN A 398 20.49 0.61 -4.95
N VAL A 399 19.62 1.07 -4.05
CA VAL A 399 18.25 0.61 -3.89
C VAL A 399 17.30 1.80 -3.95
N ALA A 400 16.28 1.73 -4.80
CA ALA A 400 15.27 2.78 -4.88
C ALA A 400 14.40 2.81 -3.62
N ALA A 401 13.96 4.01 -3.21
CA ALA A 401 13.10 4.18 -2.03
C ALA A 401 11.82 3.34 -2.11
N ALA A 402 11.19 3.28 -3.28
CA ALA A 402 10.00 2.47 -3.53
C ALA A 402 10.19 0.97 -3.22
N GLN A 403 11.40 0.44 -3.41
CA GLN A 403 11.71 -0.96 -3.11
C GLN A 403 11.74 -1.23 -1.61
N LEU A 404 12.28 -0.28 -0.81
CA LEU A 404 12.35 -0.40 0.65
C LEU A 404 10.97 -0.35 1.32
N GLU A 405 9.99 0.25 0.68
CA GLU A 405 8.61 0.31 1.19
C GLU A 405 7.90 -1.03 1.07
N ARG A 406 8.27 -1.90 0.13
CA ARG A 406 7.66 -3.22 -0.04
C ARG A 406 8.20 -4.25 0.94
N LYS A 407 7.25 -4.95 1.60
CA LYS A 407 7.57 -5.98 2.58
C LYS A 407 8.28 -7.19 1.95
N GLU A 408 7.87 -7.58 0.75
CA GLU A 408 8.44 -8.69 -0.01
C GLU A 408 9.91 -8.44 -0.32
N PHE A 409 10.25 -7.21 -0.72
CA PHE A 409 11.64 -6.82 -0.97
C PHE A 409 12.47 -6.90 0.31
N ARG A 410 11.98 -6.35 1.41
CA ARG A 410 12.65 -6.42 2.72
C ARG A 410 12.83 -7.84 3.24
N SER A 411 11.99 -8.78 2.81
CA SER A 411 12.09 -10.20 3.19
C SER A 411 13.05 -10.98 2.29
N SER A 412 13.39 -10.45 1.12
CA SER A 412 14.30 -11.07 0.14
C SER A 412 15.77 -10.67 0.33
N VAL A 413 16.01 -9.61 1.10
CA VAL A 413 17.33 -9.09 1.49
C VAL A 413 17.72 -9.65 2.86
#